data_7375597d5f87a271278b6fd503f7dda0
#
_entry.id   7375597d5f87a271278b6fd503f7dda0
#
_cell.length_a   1.000
_cell.length_b   1.000
_cell.length_c   1.000
_cell.angle_alpha   90.00
_cell.angle_beta   90.00
_cell.angle_gamma   90.00
#
_symmetry.space_group_name_H-M   'P 1'
#
loop_
_entity.id
_entity.type
_entity.pdbx_description
1 polymer ?
#
loop_
_entity_poly.entity_id
_entity_poly.type
_entity_poly.pdbx_seq_one_letter_code
_entity_poly.pdbx_strand_id
1 'polypeptide(L)'
;MPLLLLGGLEIVLRLAGYGYSTGFFEKIRVGEKEFLVNNENFSLRFFPPQLARWPGPIMMPARKPADTYRIFVLGESAARGEPEPPYAASRYLETLLNERFPNTHFEVINLGITAINSHVILPIARDCAHADGDLWIIYMGNNEMVGPFGAATVFGAKAPPLGFVRLNLAIQKTRVGQLLMDIGRKLHGKKFQCLLGRDEDVSRQPASGGRSAQGSGVSKFRAEFE
;
A
#
# COMPACT_ATOMS: atom_id res chain seq x y z
N MET A 1 -32.33 -6.85 -11.97
CA MET A 1 -31.76 -6.23 -13.19
C MET A 1 -30.48 -5.39 -12.93
N PRO A 2 -30.44 -4.35 -12.05
CA PRO A 2 -29.24 -3.52 -11.89
C PRO A 2 -27.97 -4.28 -11.48
N LEU A 3 -28.09 -5.24 -10.57
CA LEU A 3 -26.96 -6.04 -10.11
C LEU A 3 -26.33 -6.92 -11.19
N LEU A 4 -27.14 -7.47 -12.10
CA LEU A 4 -26.65 -8.24 -13.25
C LEU A 4 -25.89 -7.36 -14.25
N LEU A 5 -26.36 -6.14 -14.49
CA LEU A 5 -25.67 -5.15 -15.34
C LEU A 5 -24.33 -4.74 -14.73
N LEU A 6 -24.30 -4.44 -13.42
CA LEU A 6 -23.05 -4.12 -12.71
C LEU A 6 -22.07 -5.30 -12.71
N GLY A 7 -22.57 -6.54 -12.51
CA GLY A 7 -21.75 -7.74 -12.60
C GLY A 7 -21.17 -7.97 -14.00
N GLY A 8 -21.97 -7.78 -15.02
CA GLY A 8 -21.53 -7.84 -16.42
C GLY A 8 -20.46 -6.79 -16.75
N LEU A 9 -20.69 -5.53 -16.32
CA LEU A 9 -19.71 -4.46 -16.48
C LEU A 9 -18.39 -4.77 -15.75
N GLU A 10 -18.45 -5.31 -14.53
CA GLU A 10 -17.25 -5.73 -13.76
C GLU A 10 -16.44 -6.77 -14.54
N ILE A 11 -17.11 -7.77 -15.14
CA ILE A 11 -16.44 -8.82 -15.94
C ILE A 11 -15.79 -8.20 -17.18
N VAL A 12 -16.51 -7.34 -17.90
CA VAL A 12 -15.98 -6.66 -19.09
C VAL A 12 -14.75 -5.81 -18.75
N LEU A 13 -14.80 -5.03 -17.67
CA LEU A 13 -13.67 -4.21 -17.24
C LEU A 13 -12.46 -5.07 -16.85
N ARG A 14 -12.66 -6.22 -16.20
CA ARG A 14 -11.59 -7.17 -15.89
C ARG A 14 -10.95 -7.77 -17.12
N LEU A 15 -11.75 -8.20 -18.09
CA LEU A 15 -11.26 -8.76 -19.35
C LEU A 15 -10.54 -7.73 -20.21
N ALA A 16 -10.99 -6.46 -20.15
CA ALA A 16 -10.33 -5.34 -20.81
C ALA A 16 -9.04 -4.88 -20.09
N GLY A 17 -8.65 -5.51 -18.96
CA GLY A 17 -7.48 -5.11 -18.18
C GLY A 17 -7.61 -3.76 -17.46
N TYR A 18 -8.83 -3.23 -17.32
CA TYR A 18 -9.05 -1.94 -16.65
C TYR A 18 -8.86 -2.06 -15.14
N GLY A 19 -8.22 -1.02 -14.55
CA GLY A 19 -8.02 -0.87 -13.12
C GLY A 19 -6.84 -1.74 -12.60
N TYR A 20 -6.74 -1.89 -11.28
CA TYR A 20 -5.59 -2.52 -10.63
C TYR A 20 -6.03 -3.44 -9.47
N SER A 21 -5.14 -4.36 -9.06
CA SER A 21 -5.30 -5.14 -7.85
C SER A 21 -5.26 -4.23 -6.62
N THR A 22 -6.10 -4.52 -5.63
CA THR A 22 -6.17 -3.75 -4.38
C THR A 22 -5.69 -4.56 -3.16
N GLY A 23 -5.19 -5.76 -3.37
CA GLY A 23 -4.50 -6.55 -2.35
C GLY A 23 -3.16 -5.91 -1.98
N PHE A 24 -2.68 -6.21 -0.78
CA PHE A 24 -1.38 -5.71 -0.32
C PHE A 24 -0.20 -6.42 -1.00
N PHE A 25 -0.35 -7.71 -1.23
CA PHE A 25 0.64 -8.50 -1.95
C PHE A 25 0.23 -8.78 -3.40
N GLU A 26 1.23 -8.82 -4.27
CA GLU A 26 1.15 -9.37 -5.62
C GLU A 26 2.05 -10.59 -5.73
N LYS A 27 1.63 -11.57 -6.52
CA LYS A 27 2.45 -12.74 -6.84
C LYS A 27 3.25 -12.48 -8.09
N ILE A 28 4.55 -12.71 -8.00
CA ILE A 28 5.44 -12.72 -9.15
C ILE A 28 6.14 -14.08 -9.26
N ARG A 29 6.54 -14.44 -10.46
CA ARG A 29 7.33 -15.66 -10.72
C ARG A 29 8.73 -15.24 -11.14
N VAL A 30 9.74 -15.78 -10.44
CA VAL A 30 11.15 -15.63 -10.78
C VAL A 30 11.71 -17.05 -10.98
N GLY A 31 12.00 -17.40 -12.23
CA GLY A 31 12.32 -18.78 -12.60
C GLY A 31 11.15 -19.73 -12.28
N GLU A 32 11.41 -20.76 -11.50
CA GLU A 32 10.39 -21.74 -11.07
C GLU A 32 9.71 -21.40 -9.75
N LYS A 33 10.15 -20.35 -9.06
CA LYS A 33 9.65 -19.98 -7.74
C LYS A 33 8.65 -18.83 -7.80
N GLU A 34 7.63 -18.90 -6.97
CA GLU A 34 6.66 -17.82 -6.76
C GLU A 34 7.03 -17.01 -5.52
N PHE A 35 6.96 -15.69 -5.66
CA PHE A 35 7.21 -14.74 -4.59
C PHE A 35 6.00 -13.83 -4.38
N LEU A 36 5.83 -13.37 -3.16
CA LEU A 36 4.94 -12.27 -2.79
C LEU A 36 5.78 -11.00 -2.69
N VAL A 37 5.34 -9.97 -3.41
CA VAL A 37 5.92 -8.62 -3.37
C VAL A 37 4.84 -7.62 -2.96
N ASN A 38 5.24 -6.44 -2.50
CA ASN A 38 4.29 -5.38 -2.21
C ASN A 38 3.63 -4.84 -3.50
N ASN A 39 2.31 -4.65 -3.43
CA ASN A 39 1.54 -4.02 -4.50
C ASN A 39 1.62 -2.49 -4.38
N GLU A 40 2.20 -1.82 -5.36
CA GLU A 40 2.32 -0.37 -5.40
C GLU A 40 0.97 0.36 -5.48
N ASN A 41 -0.08 -0.32 -5.97
CA ASN A 41 -1.42 0.26 -6.07
C ASN A 41 -2.24 0.15 -4.79
N PHE A 42 -1.79 -0.63 -3.79
CA PHE A 42 -2.53 -0.84 -2.54
C PHE A 42 -2.91 0.48 -1.85
N SER A 43 -1.95 1.39 -1.76
CA SER A 43 -2.11 2.67 -1.04
C SER A 43 -3.10 3.63 -1.71
N LEU A 44 -3.38 3.48 -3.00
CA LEU A 44 -4.33 4.31 -3.74
C LEU A 44 -5.78 4.21 -3.25
N ARG A 45 -6.07 3.19 -2.43
CA ARG A 45 -7.37 3.05 -1.75
C ARG A 45 -7.55 4.03 -0.59
N PHE A 46 -6.47 4.55 -0.05
CA PHE A 46 -6.46 5.34 1.18
C PHE A 46 -5.95 6.76 0.97
N PHE A 47 -5.13 6.95 -0.05
CA PHE A 47 -4.45 8.22 -0.32
C PHE A 47 -4.77 8.71 -1.73
N PRO A 48 -4.85 10.04 -1.94
CA PRO A 48 -4.71 10.63 -3.26
C PRO A 48 -3.37 10.20 -3.89
N PRO A 49 -3.29 10.00 -5.21
CA PRO A 49 -2.07 9.50 -5.87
C PRO A 49 -0.80 10.28 -5.54
N GLN A 50 -0.91 11.60 -5.38
CA GLN A 50 0.22 12.50 -5.06
C GLN A 50 0.73 12.33 -3.62
N LEU A 51 -0.08 11.77 -2.74
CA LEU A 51 0.22 11.57 -1.31
C LEU A 51 0.31 10.10 -0.93
N ALA A 52 0.25 9.20 -1.91
CA ALA A 52 0.34 7.75 -1.67
C ALA A 52 1.64 7.38 -0.96
N ARG A 53 1.56 6.40 -0.07
CA ARG A 53 2.67 5.89 0.75
C ARG A 53 2.81 4.40 0.55
N TRP A 54 4.03 3.92 0.59
CA TRP A 54 4.35 2.51 0.36
C TRP A 54 5.22 1.96 1.49
N PRO A 55 5.17 0.65 1.73
CA PRO A 55 6.16 -0.02 2.59
C PRO A 55 7.55 0.08 1.95
N GLY A 56 8.57 -0.39 2.66
CA GLY A 56 9.84 -0.75 2.04
C GLY A 56 9.64 -1.85 0.99
N PRO A 57 10.64 -2.15 0.17
CA PRO A 57 10.58 -3.26 -0.78
C PRO A 57 10.41 -4.57 -0.01
N ILE A 58 9.40 -5.36 -0.40
CA ILE A 58 9.09 -6.66 0.18
C ILE A 58 9.24 -7.69 -0.92
N MET A 59 9.98 -8.75 -0.64
CA MET A 59 10.04 -9.93 -1.48
C MET A 59 10.21 -11.15 -0.58
N MET A 60 9.22 -12.03 -0.57
CA MET A 60 9.24 -13.26 0.23
C MET A 60 8.71 -14.43 -0.59
N PRO A 61 9.18 -15.68 -0.35
CA PRO A 61 8.59 -16.85 -0.99
C PRO A 61 7.09 -16.93 -0.76
N ALA A 62 6.31 -17.17 -1.81
CA ALA A 62 4.85 -17.27 -1.72
C ALA A 62 4.42 -18.45 -0.83
N ARG A 63 5.21 -19.54 -0.84
CA ARG A 63 5.09 -20.65 0.10
C ARG A 63 6.27 -20.59 1.06
N LYS A 64 6.00 -20.50 2.35
CA LYS A 64 7.02 -20.48 3.39
C LYS A 64 7.79 -21.80 3.42
N PRO A 65 9.15 -21.80 3.48
CA PRO A 65 9.94 -23.00 3.72
C PRO A 65 9.58 -23.65 5.08
N ALA A 66 9.73 -24.97 5.16
CA ALA A 66 9.29 -25.74 6.34
C ALA A 66 10.07 -25.40 7.63
N ASP A 67 11.33 -25.01 7.50
CA ASP A 67 12.25 -24.64 8.58
C ASP A 67 12.22 -23.15 8.95
N THR A 68 11.29 -22.40 8.33
CA THR A 68 11.20 -20.94 8.49
C THR A 68 10.09 -20.57 9.47
N TYR A 69 10.39 -19.67 10.40
CA TYR A 69 9.41 -18.99 11.27
C TYR A 69 9.21 -17.57 10.77
N ARG A 70 8.02 -17.28 10.21
CA ARG A 70 7.70 -16.01 9.55
C ARG A 70 6.98 -15.07 10.50
N ILE A 71 7.56 -13.90 10.72
CA ILE A 71 7.04 -12.84 11.59
C ILE A 71 6.68 -11.63 10.74
N PHE A 72 5.42 -11.19 10.80
CA PHE A 72 4.98 -9.95 10.20
C PHE A 72 5.01 -8.82 11.22
N VAL A 73 5.69 -7.72 10.90
CA VAL A 73 5.69 -6.49 11.71
C VAL A 73 4.81 -5.46 10.99
N LEU A 74 3.62 -5.23 11.55
CA LEU A 74 2.65 -4.27 11.05
C LEU A 74 2.72 -2.99 11.87
N GLY A 75 2.63 -1.85 11.21
CA GLY A 75 2.59 -0.57 11.92
C GLY A 75 2.80 0.63 11.03
N GLU A 76 3.10 1.72 11.67
CA GLU A 76 3.23 3.05 11.10
C GLU A 76 4.71 3.40 10.84
N SER A 77 5.04 4.70 10.76
CA SER A 77 6.40 5.18 10.52
C SER A 77 7.42 4.65 11.53
N ALA A 78 7.05 4.54 12.81
CA ALA A 78 7.92 4.02 13.85
C ALA A 78 8.22 2.51 13.65
N ALA A 79 7.22 1.71 13.28
CA ALA A 79 7.43 0.29 12.94
C ALA A 79 8.28 0.14 11.67
N ARG A 80 8.07 1.01 10.68
CA ARG A 80 8.89 1.07 9.46
C ARG A 80 10.35 1.40 9.75
N GLY A 81 10.63 2.17 10.82
CA GLY A 81 11.96 2.59 11.21
C GLY A 81 12.37 3.95 10.65
N GLU A 82 11.38 4.84 10.41
CA GLU A 82 11.70 6.22 9.97
C GLU A 82 12.51 6.97 11.05
N PRO A 83 13.52 7.77 10.67
CA PRO A 83 13.90 8.15 9.29
C PRO A 83 14.85 7.15 8.59
N GLU A 84 15.32 6.12 9.29
CA GLU A 84 16.36 5.20 8.81
C GLU A 84 15.86 3.73 8.82
N PRO A 85 15.02 3.32 7.84
CA PRO A 85 14.43 1.98 7.80
C PRO A 85 15.41 0.80 7.90
N PRO A 86 16.68 0.88 7.42
CA PRO A 86 17.67 -0.17 7.63
C PRO A 86 17.94 -0.49 9.10
N TYR A 87 17.71 0.47 10.01
CA TYR A 87 17.88 0.32 11.46
C TYR A 87 16.55 0.11 12.19
N ALA A 88 15.52 -0.34 11.50
CA ALA A 88 14.24 -0.66 12.12
C ALA A 88 14.37 -1.79 13.15
N ALA A 89 13.55 -1.74 14.21
CA ALA A 89 13.52 -2.77 15.25
C ALA A 89 13.31 -4.18 14.69
N SER A 90 12.58 -4.32 13.58
CA SER A 90 12.38 -5.59 12.87
C SER A 90 13.68 -6.21 12.37
N ARG A 91 14.65 -5.42 11.93
CA ARG A 91 15.97 -5.90 11.46
C ARG A 91 16.81 -6.42 12.61
N TYR A 92 16.83 -5.70 13.74
CA TYR A 92 17.50 -6.15 14.94
C TYR A 92 16.86 -7.45 15.48
N LEU A 93 15.52 -7.52 15.48
CA LEU A 93 14.79 -8.70 15.92
C LEU A 93 15.17 -9.93 15.06
N GLU A 94 15.19 -9.80 13.74
CA GLU A 94 15.58 -10.87 12.83
C GLU A 94 16.99 -11.39 13.12
N THR A 95 17.95 -10.46 13.25
CA THR A 95 19.34 -10.82 13.56
C THR A 95 19.45 -11.54 14.90
N LEU A 96 18.86 -10.97 15.97
CA LEU A 96 18.93 -11.56 17.31
C LEU A 96 18.26 -12.94 17.39
N LEU A 97 17.14 -13.14 16.71
CA LEU A 97 16.45 -14.43 16.67
C LEU A 97 17.28 -15.48 15.93
N ASN A 98 17.84 -15.14 14.78
CA ASN A 98 18.66 -16.06 14.00
C ASN A 98 19.99 -16.40 14.72
N GLU A 99 20.59 -15.46 15.45
CA GLU A 99 21.77 -15.74 16.28
C GLU A 99 21.44 -16.60 17.49
N ARG A 100 20.29 -16.36 18.13
CA ARG A 100 19.90 -17.09 19.36
C ARG A 100 19.42 -18.50 19.08
N PHE A 101 18.79 -18.73 17.91
CA PHE A 101 18.18 -20.00 17.53
C PHE A 101 18.70 -20.50 16.18
N PRO A 102 19.96 -20.99 16.11
CA PRO A 102 20.61 -21.28 14.81
C PRO A 102 19.98 -22.43 14.02
N ASN A 103 19.11 -23.23 14.66
CA ASN A 103 18.41 -24.35 14.02
C ASN A 103 17.04 -23.94 13.42
N THR A 104 16.65 -22.69 13.54
CA THR A 104 15.38 -22.15 13.01
C THR A 104 15.70 -20.91 12.21
N HIS A 105 15.23 -20.83 10.97
CA HIS A 105 15.36 -19.63 10.17
C HIS A 105 14.22 -18.68 10.49
N PHE A 106 14.52 -17.50 11.03
CA PHE A 106 13.53 -16.44 11.28
C PHE A 106 13.53 -15.45 10.12
N GLU A 107 12.35 -15.23 9.55
CA GLU A 107 12.11 -14.26 8.50
C GLU A 107 11.20 -13.17 9.07
N VAL A 108 11.72 -11.95 9.30
CA VAL A 108 10.99 -10.84 9.89
C VAL A 108 10.67 -9.80 8.82
N ILE A 109 9.41 -9.77 8.39
CA ILE A 109 8.95 -8.94 7.29
C ILE A 109 8.32 -7.68 7.82
N ASN A 110 8.95 -6.54 7.56
CA ASN A 110 8.46 -5.23 7.97
C ASN A 110 7.44 -4.68 6.95
N LEU A 111 6.19 -4.59 7.35
CA LEU A 111 5.06 -4.10 6.56
C LEU A 111 4.65 -2.67 6.94
N GLY A 112 5.50 -1.97 7.70
CA GLY A 112 5.25 -0.60 8.15
C GLY A 112 5.14 0.39 7.00
N ILE A 113 4.16 1.29 7.08
CA ILE A 113 3.93 2.37 6.11
C ILE A 113 3.77 3.69 6.87
N THR A 114 4.41 4.74 6.37
CA THR A 114 4.32 6.08 6.98
C THR A 114 2.93 6.69 6.82
N ALA A 115 2.45 7.39 7.85
CA ALA A 115 1.20 8.15 7.87
C ALA A 115 -0.07 7.31 7.66
N ILE A 116 -0.04 6.01 7.97
CA ILE A 116 -1.21 5.14 7.99
C ILE A 116 -1.78 5.00 9.41
N ASN A 117 -2.94 4.37 9.51
CA ASN A 117 -3.61 4.05 10.77
C ASN A 117 -4.33 2.70 10.69
N SER A 118 -5.16 2.35 11.68
CA SER A 118 -5.89 1.07 11.75
C SER A 118 -6.73 0.76 10.52
N HIS A 119 -7.28 1.75 9.82
CA HIS A 119 -8.05 1.56 8.59
C HIS A 119 -7.19 0.96 7.46
N VAL A 120 -5.90 1.23 7.43
CA VAL A 120 -4.94 0.69 6.45
C VAL A 120 -4.32 -0.61 6.95
N ILE A 121 -3.97 -0.69 8.25
CA ILE A 121 -3.33 -1.88 8.84
C ILE A 121 -4.26 -3.10 8.78
N LEU A 122 -5.55 -2.94 9.00
CA LEU A 122 -6.50 -4.06 8.97
C LEU A 122 -6.55 -4.82 7.62
N PRO A 123 -6.62 -4.18 6.44
CA PRO A 123 -6.47 -4.86 5.16
C PRO A 123 -5.12 -5.57 4.99
N ILE A 124 -4.02 -4.96 5.43
CA ILE A 124 -2.69 -5.60 5.39
C ILE A 124 -2.69 -6.87 6.22
N ALA A 125 -3.17 -6.81 7.47
CA ALA A 125 -3.25 -7.97 8.36
C ALA A 125 -4.10 -9.11 7.78
N ARG A 126 -5.19 -8.78 7.07
CA ARG A 126 -6.03 -9.78 6.38
C ARG A 126 -5.28 -10.48 5.25
N ASP A 127 -4.49 -9.74 4.48
CA ASP A 127 -3.69 -10.33 3.40
C ASP A 127 -2.54 -11.18 3.98
N CYS A 128 -1.93 -10.77 5.10
CA CYS A 128 -0.94 -11.55 5.84
C CYS A 128 -1.49 -12.90 6.36
N ALA A 129 -2.80 -12.97 6.68
CA ALA A 129 -3.43 -14.21 7.10
C ALA A 129 -3.41 -15.32 6.02
N HIS A 130 -3.13 -14.96 4.76
CA HIS A 130 -3.01 -15.87 3.63
C HIS A 130 -1.55 -16.03 3.14
N ALA A 131 -0.57 -15.58 3.93
CA ALA A 131 0.84 -15.55 3.55
C ALA A 131 1.74 -16.35 4.51
N ASP A 132 1.21 -17.40 5.13
CA ASP A 132 1.89 -18.38 5.99
C ASP A 132 2.68 -17.74 7.16
N GLY A 133 2.16 -16.65 7.77
CA GLY A 133 2.76 -16.04 8.95
C GLY A 133 2.51 -16.82 10.22
N ASP A 134 3.53 -16.94 11.09
CA ASP A 134 3.45 -17.61 12.38
C ASP A 134 3.18 -16.62 13.53
N LEU A 135 3.64 -15.37 13.39
CA LEU A 135 3.48 -14.32 14.39
C LEU A 135 3.21 -12.94 13.73
N TRP A 136 2.33 -12.15 14.35
CA TRP A 136 2.11 -10.75 14.01
C TRP A 136 2.52 -9.87 15.17
N ILE A 137 3.41 -8.92 14.90
CA ILE A 137 3.77 -7.84 15.83
C ILE A 137 3.09 -6.58 15.30
N ILE A 138 2.21 -5.97 16.08
CA ILE A 138 1.47 -4.77 15.67
C ILE A 138 1.91 -3.61 16.55
N TYR A 139 2.56 -2.61 15.93
CA TYR A 139 3.00 -1.39 16.59
C TYR A 139 2.38 -0.17 15.90
N MET A 140 1.31 0.35 16.49
CA MET A 140 0.48 1.40 15.89
C MET A 140 -0.21 2.25 16.97
N GLY A 141 -0.81 3.37 16.54
CA GLY A 141 -1.59 4.27 17.41
C GLY A 141 -1.25 5.74 17.24
N ASN A 142 -0.09 6.06 16.65
CA ASN A 142 0.39 7.44 16.52
C ASN A 142 -0.43 8.26 15.51
N ASN A 143 -0.99 7.61 14.48
CA ASN A 143 -1.67 8.29 13.37
C ASN A 143 -3.19 8.05 13.32
N GLU A 144 -3.82 7.54 14.39
CA GLU A 144 -5.27 7.28 14.37
C GLU A 144 -6.10 8.55 14.08
N MET A 145 -5.63 9.70 14.56
CA MET A 145 -6.30 10.97 14.33
C MET A 145 -5.96 11.61 12.98
N VAL A 146 -4.71 11.46 12.50
CA VAL A 146 -4.19 12.19 11.33
C VAL A 146 -4.09 11.32 10.08
N GLY A 147 -4.11 10.00 10.21
CA GLY A 147 -4.10 9.05 9.11
C GLY A 147 -5.40 9.08 8.28
N PRO A 148 -5.51 8.23 7.26
CA PRO A 148 -6.69 8.17 6.40
C PRO A 148 -7.98 7.99 7.20
N PHE A 149 -9.02 8.80 6.89
CA PHE A 149 -10.32 8.84 7.58
C PHE A 149 -10.29 9.29 9.06
N GLY A 150 -9.14 9.68 9.59
CA GLY A 150 -9.02 10.22 10.95
C GLY A 150 -9.67 11.60 11.08
N ALA A 151 -9.97 12.02 12.32
CA ALA A 151 -10.65 13.29 12.60
C ALA A 151 -9.85 14.54 12.17
N ALA A 152 -8.52 14.45 12.16
CA ALA A 152 -7.60 15.52 11.75
C ALA A 152 -6.90 15.21 10.41
N THR A 153 -7.41 14.26 9.63
CA THR A 153 -6.79 13.84 8.37
C THR A 153 -6.72 14.96 7.34
N VAL A 154 -5.64 14.96 6.55
CA VAL A 154 -5.48 15.80 5.35
C VAL A 154 -5.71 15.02 4.06
N PHE A 155 -5.98 13.71 4.15
CA PHE A 155 -6.04 12.80 3.01
C PHE A 155 -7.44 12.64 2.39
N GLY A 156 -8.45 13.35 2.89
CA GLY A 156 -9.82 13.25 2.39
C GLY A 156 -10.88 13.67 3.40
N ALA A 157 -12.03 12.99 3.40
CA ALA A 157 -13.12 13.27 4.32
C ALA A 157 -12.70 12.96 5.78
N LYS A 158 -12.96 13.91 6.67
CA LYS A 158 -12.60 13.81 8.09
C LYS A 158 -13.63 12.95 8.84
N ALA A 159 -13.14 11.94 9.57
CA ALA A 159 -13.91 11.08 10.47
C ALA A 159 -15.31 10.66 9.93
N PRO A 160 -15.41 10.09 8.71
CA PRO A 160 -16.68 9.60 8.23
C PRO A 160 -17.14 8.39 9.08
N PRO A 161 -18.44 8.10 9.13
CA PRO A 161 -18.94 6.92 9.84
C PRO A 161 -18.26 5.63 9.37
N LEU A 162 -17.92 4.73 10.29
CA LEU A 162 -17.19 3.49 9.99
C LEU A 162 -17.86 2.64 8.89
N GLY A 163 -19.20 2.60 8.86
CA GLY A 163 -19.95 1.92 7.80
C GLY A 163 -19.67 2.49 6.43
N PHE A 164 -19.55 3.82 6.32
CA PHE A 164 -19.20 4.51 5.07
C PHE A 164 -17.77 4.21 4.64
N VAL A 165 -16.81 4.21 5.59
CA VAL A 165 -15.42 3.83 5.29
C VAL A 165 -15.35 2.40 4.73
N ARG A 166 -16.02 1.45 5.39
CA ARG A 166 -16.06 0.05 4.95
C ARG A 166 -16.69 -0.12 3.57
N LEU A 167 -17.80 0.56 3.33
CA LEU A 167 -18.49 0.55 2.04
C LEU A 167 -17.59 1.12 0.94
N ASN A 168 -16.98 2.28 1.17
CA ASN A 168 -16.07 2.91 0.22
C ASN A 168 -14.90 1.98 -0.13
N LEU A 169 -14.24 1.40 0.88
CA LEU A 169 -13.14 0.46 0.68
C LEU A 169 -13.60 -0.83 -0.05
N ALA A 170 -14.84 -1.27 0.14
CA ALA A 170 -15.40 -2.41 -0.57
C ALA A 170 -15.67 -2.08 -2.05
N ILE A 171 -16.24 -0.92 -2.33
CA ILE A 171 -16.49 -0.44 -3.71
C ILE A 171 -15.17 -0.30 -4.47
N GLN A 172 -14.13 0.24 -3.85
CA GLN A 172 -12.80 0.40 -4.48
C GLN A 172 -12.12 -0.93 -4.85
N LYS A 173 -12.54 -2.06 -4.27
CA LYS A 173 -12.06 -3.39 -4.68
C LYS A 173 -12.60 -3.83 -6.04
N THR A 174 -13.67 -3.21 -6.51
CA THR A 174 -14.29 -3.53 -7.80
C THR A 174 -13.74 -2.63 -8.92
N ARG A 175 -13.69 -3.13 -10.14
CA ARG A 175 -13.27 -2.35 -11.32
C ARG A 175 -14.28 -1.26 -11.64
N VAL A 176 -15.56 -1.55 -11.47
CA VAL A 176 -16.65 -0.56 -11.60
C VAL A 176 -16.47 0.57 -10.59
N GLY A 177 -16.14 0.26 -9.33
CA GLY A 177 -15.86 1.26 -8.30
C GLY A 177 -14.66 2.14 -8.65
N GLN A 178 -13.58 1.55 -9.15
CA GLN A 178 -12.39 2.29 -9.61
C GLN A 178 -12.75 3.21 -10.80
N LEU A 179 -13.54 2.73 -11.76
CA LEU A 179 -14.02 3.54 -12.89
C LEU A 179 -14.84 4.76 -12.42
N LEU A 180 -15.78 4.55 -11.49
CA LEU A 180 -16.59 5.64 -10.95
C LEU A 180 -15.74 6.69 -10.22
N MET A 181 -14.72 6.24 -9.46
CA MET A 181 -13.80 7.16 -8.80
C MET A 181 -12.90 7.91 -9.78
N ASP A 182 -12.45 7.27 -10.86
CA ASP A 182 -11.67 7.93 -11.92
C ASP A 182 -12.47 8.98 -12.64
N ILE A 183 -13.73 8.68 -12.97
CA ILE A 183 -14.66 9.65 -13.54
C ILE A 183 -14.89 10.82 -12.57
N GLY A 184 -15.17 10.52 -11.29
CA GLY A 184 -15.34 11.53 -10.25
C GLY A 184 -14.13 12.46 -10.13
N ARG A 185 -12.91 11.90 -10.09
CA ARG A 185 -11.67 12.68 -10.05
C ARG A 185 -11.49 13.60 -11.27
N LYS A 186 -11.77 13.09 -12.47
CA LYS A 186 -11.69 13.88 -13.71
C LYS A 186 -12.69 15.03 -13.73
N LEU A 187 -13.90 14.81 -13.24
CA LEU A 187 -14.94 15.84 -13.18
C LEU A 187 -14.62 16.92 -12.13
N HIS A 188 -14.14 16.52 -10.95
CA HIS A 188 -13.75 17.46 -9.89
C HIS A 188 -12.45 18.19 -10.23
N GLY A 189 -11.47 17.51 -10.83
CA GLY A 189 -10.22 18.11 -11.29
C GLY A 189 -10.46 19.21 -12.34
N LYS A 190 -11.38 18.99 -13.29
CA LYS A 190 -11.77 20.02 -14.26
C LYS A 190 -12.44 21.24 -13.59
N LYS A 191 -13.26 21.01 -12.56
CA LYS A 191 -13.91 22.09 -11.82
C LYS A 191 -12.89 22.92 -11.00
N PHE A 192 -11.91 22.26 -10.42
CA PHE A 192 -10.84 22.91 -9.66
C PHE A 192 -9.86 23.67 -10.57
N GLN A 193 -9.48 23.12 -11.72
CA GLN A 193 -8.72 23.83 -12.74
C GLN A 193 -9.48 25.00 -13.34
N CYS A 194 -10.80 24.87 -13.54
CA CYS A 194 -11.62 25.98 -14.01
C CYS A 194 -11.76 27.11 -12.96
N LEU A 195 -11.70 26.78 -11.66
CA LEU A 195 -11.69 27.76 -10.57
C LEU A 195 -10.32 28.41 -10.37
N LEU A 196 -9.22 27.68 -10.64
CA LEU A 196 -7.85 28.21 -10.60
C LEU A 196 -7.42 28.90 -11.90
N GLY A 197 -8.13 28.67 -13.01
CA GLY A 197 -7.83 29.24 -14.33
C GLY A 197 -8.20 30.72 -14.50
N ARG A 198 -8.32 31.45 -13.40
CA ARG A 198 -8.52 32.89 -13.40
C ARG A 198 -7.45 33.57 -12.54
N ASP A 199 -6.26 33.35 -12.75
CA ASP A 199 -5.09 34.11 -12.33
C ASP A 199 -3.89 33.16 -12.39
N GLU A 200 -3.11 33.27 -13.49
CA GLU A 200 -1.78 33.74 -13.36
C GLU A 200 -0.83 33.29 -14.44
N ASP A 201 -0.48 34.28 -15.12
CA ASP A 201 0.84 34.57 -15.62
C ASP A 201 1.71 35.04 -14.43
N VAL A 202 2.32 34.13 -13.64
CA VAL A 202 3.35 34.45 -12.68
C VAL A 202 4.48 33.41 -12.70
N SER A 203 5.55 33.86 -13.36
CA SER A 203 6.94 33.54 -13.03
C SER A 203 7.46 32.12 -13.23
N ARG A 204 8.08 31.96 -14.39
CA ARG A 204 9.26 31.13 -14.57
C ARG A 204 10.34 31.53 -13.57
N GLN A 205 10.56 30.71 -12.54
CA GLN A 205 11.84 30.60 -11.87
C GLN A 205 12.38 29.20 -12.04
N PRO A 206 13.66 29.06 -12.48
CA PRO A 206 14.26 27.74 -12.59
C PRO A 206 14.60 27.21 -11.20
N ALA A 207 13.97 26.09 -10.81
CA ALA A 207 14.30 25.36 -9.60
C ALA A 207 15.68 24.74 -9.75
N SER A 208 16.61 25.25 -8.96
CA SER A 208 17.93 24.64 -8.71
C SER A 208 17.75 23.24 -8.07
N GLY A 209 18.48 22.31 -8.61
CA GLY A 209 18.70 20.92 -8.31
C GLY A 209 18.37 20.36 -6.93
N GLY A 210 17.45 19.45 -6.93
CA GLY A 210 17.25 18.43 -5.92
C GLY A 210 16.67 17.21 -6.60
N ARG A 211 17.52 16.31 -7.06
CA ARG A 211 17.08 15.01 -7.59
C ARG A 211 16.59 14.15 -6.43
N SER A 212 15.29 14.11 -6.21
CA SER A 212 14.68 13.03 -5.45
C SER A 212 14.59 11.81 -6.35
N ALA A 213 15.44 10.82 -6.10
CA ALA A 213 15.34 9.50 -6.70
C ALA A 213 14.10 8.79 -6.11
N GLN A 214 12.97 8.93 -6.76
CA GLN A 214 11.74 8.19 -6.49
C GLN A 214 11.17 7.68 -7.81
N GLY A 215 11.75 6.58 -8.27
CA GLY A 215 11.31 5.88 -9.47
C GLY A 215 11.51 4.39 -9.31
N SER A 216 10.40 3.67 -9.31
CA SER A 216 10.24 2.24 -9.63
C SER A 216 11.21 1.25 -8.98
N GLY A 217 10.98 0.89 -7.71
CA GLY A 217 11.73 -0.18 -7.03
C GLY A 217 11.58 -1.56 -7.72
N VAL A 218 10.43 -1.85 -8.30
CA VAL A 218 10.14 -3.16 -8.92
C VAL A 218 10.87 -3.35 -10.25
N SER A 219 11.02 -2.30 -11.07
CA SER A 219 11.77 -2.41 -12.34
C SER A 219 13.27 -2.56 -12.13
N LYS A 220 13.83 -2.00 -11.05
CA LYS A 220 15.24 -2.20 -10.70
C LYS A 220 15.51 -3.61 -10.16
N PHE A 221 14.60 -4.17 -9.36
CA PHE A 221 14.73 -5.53 -8.84
C PHE A 221 14.72 -6.58 -9.95
N ARG A 222 13.94 -6.36 -11.02
CA ARG A 222 13.90 -7.28 -12.15
C ARG A 222 15.22 -7.30 -12.96
N ALA A 223 15.93 -6.18 -12.99
CA ALA A 223 17.21 -6.04 -13.72
C ALA A 223 18.43 -6.57 -12.95
N GLU A 224 18.32 -6.79 -11.63
CA GLU A 224 19.43 -7.33 -10.82
C GLU A 224 19.42 -8.87 -10.69
N PHE A 225 18.34 -9.54 -11.17
CA PHE A 225 18.18 -11.00 -11.08
C PHE A 225 18.05 -11.69 -12.45
N GLU A 226 18.16 -10.96 -13.59
CA GLU A 226 18.37 -11.51 -14.94
C GLU A 226 19.86 -11.44 -15.31
#